data_9c808403c77a643cf65fae87ccaf2ab4
#
_entry.id   9c808403c77a643cf65fae87ccaf2ab4
#
_cell.length_a   1.000
_cell.length_b   1.000
_cell.length_c   1.000
_cell.angle_alpha   90.00
_cell.angle_beta   90.00
_cell.angle_gamma   90.00
#
_symmetry.space_group_name_H-M   'P 1'
#
loop_
_entity.id
_entity.type
_entity.pdbx_description
1 polymer ?
#
loop_
_entity_poly.entity_id
_entity_poly.type
_entity_poly.pdbx_seq_one_letter_code
_entity_poly.pdbx_strand_id
1 'polypeptide(L)'
;MKHEALASAVTAIDDDLLQDAIMVPPVPRRPAFGRWGAIAAALLLVFGISVLWQQSGTLRLSVGETIIGSQPVPAITEAVPRTAAEPALYTLGSLEVPLTLSGRGEWQLSTDDGELRITQGDTVSAWSSTQQGGGACTVLWAIPQPMAGKAYRLTPNAQTMTLSQNEQGVWMIQKAS
;
A
#
# COMPACT_ATOMS: atom_id res chain seq x y z
N MET A 1 -43.71 26.04 -79.28
CA MET A 1 -43.99 24.74 -78.55
C MET A 1 -42.81 23.97 -78.05
N LYS A 2 -41.53 24.22 -78.42
CA LYS A 2 -40.37 23.49 -77.89
C LYS A 2 -39.77 24.11 -76.62
N HIS A 3 -40.05 25.37 -76.34
CA HIS A 3 -39.48 26.05 -75.19
C HIS A 3 -40.24 25.81 -73.85
N GLU A 4 -41.56 25.56 -73.94
CA GLU A 4 -42.37 25.28 -72.75
C GLU A 4 -42.08 23.87 -72.16
N ALA A 5 -41.80 22.90 -73.00
CA ALA A 5 -41.46 21.56 -72.56
C ALA A 5 -40.12 21.51 -71.86
N LEU A 6 -39.16 22.36 -72.26
CA LEU A 6 -37.86 22.47 -71.60
C LEU A 6 -37.94 23.17 -70.22
N ALA A 7 -38.77 24.23 -70.13
CA ALA A 7 -38.97 24.92 -68.85
C ALA A 7 -39.65 24.04 -67.82
N SER A 8 -40.63 23.25 -68.24
CA SER A 8 -41.30 22.28 -67.34
C SER A 8 -40.39 21.14 -66.89
N ALA A 9 -39.48 20.72 -67.79
CA ALA A 9 -38.52 19.65 -67.42
C ALA A 9 -37.44 20.14 -66.41
N VAL A 10 -37.00 21.39 -66.48
CA VAL A 10 -36.04 21.99 -65.59
C VAL A 10 -36.64 22.17 -64.18
N THR A 11 -37.91 22.61 -64.10
CA THR A 11 -38.58 22.80 -62.81
C THR A 11 -38.85 21.48 -62.09
N ALA A 12 -39.14 20.40 -62.83
CA ALA A 12 -39.37 19.09 -62.28
C ALA A 12 -38.07 18.42 -61.73
N ILE A 13 -36.93 18.72 -62.38
CA ILE A 13 -35.62 18.19 -61.90
C ILE A 13 -35.16 18.93 -60.66
N ASP A 14 -35.46 20.20 -60.52
CA ASP A 14 -35.01 21.02 -59.38
C ASP A 14 -35.76 20.67 -58.11
N ASP A 15 -37.03 20.34 -58.19
CA ASP A 15 -37.85 19.93 -57.06
C ASP A 15 -37.46 18.51 -56.54
N ASP A 16 -37.09 17.59 -57.40
CA ASP A 16 -36.70 16.24 -57.08
C ASP A 16 -35.30 16.22 -56.38
N LEU A 17 -34.39 17.06 -56.85
CA LEU A 17 -33.07 17.24 -56.24
C LEU A 17 -33.12 17.95 -54.89
N LEU A 18 -34.07 18.88 -54.71
CA LEU A 18 -34.28 19.56 -53.43
C LEU A 18 -34.88 18.63 -52.39
N GLN A 19 -35.74 17.72 -52.77
CA GLN A 19 -36.38 16.77 -51.89
C GLN A 19 -35.38 15.70 -51.37
N ASP A 20 -34.45 15.26 -52.22
CA ASP A 20 -33.39 14.31 -51.86
C ASP A 20 -32.34 14.97 -50.97
N ALA A 21 -32.08 16.27 -51.13
CA ALA A 21 -31.17 17.02 -50.26
C ALA A 21 -31.72 17.24 -48.83
N ILE A 22 -33.04 17.27 -48.65
CA ILE A 22 -33.71 17.47 -47.36
C ILE A 22 -33.78 16.16 -46.56
N MET A 23 -33.71 15.01 -47.25
CA MET A 23 -33.77 13.68 -46.62
C MET A 23 -32.41 13.12 -46.20
N VAL A 24 -31.30 13.85 -46.28
CA VAL A 24 -30.01 13.41 -45.70
C VAL A 24 -30.13 13.50 -44.20
N PRO A 25 -30.23 12.36 -43.51
CA PRO A 25 -30.29 12.39 -42.04
C PRO A 25 -29.03 13.05 -41.53
N PRO A 26 -29.11 13.92 -40.50
CA PRO A 26 -27.93 14.55 -39.92
C PRO A 26 -26.96 13.47 -39.47
N VAL A 27 -25.79 13.44 -40.09
CA VAL A 27 -24.71 12.52 -39.68
C VAL A 27 -24.48 12.75 -38.19
N PRO A 28 -24.71 11.75 -37.36
CA PRO A 28 -24.51 11.93 -35.90
C PRO A 28 -23.06 12.33 -35.69
N ARG A 29 -22.82 13.56 -35.32
CA ARG A 29 -21.51 14.03 -34.87
C ARG A 29 -21.20 13.24 -33.64
N ARG A 30 -20.35 12.21 -33.77
CA ARG A 30 -19.85 11.46 -32.64
C ARG A 30 -19.20 12.46 -31.67
N PRO A 31 -19.68 12.60 -30.44
CA PRO A 31 -19.13 13.55 -29.54
C PRO A 31 -17.63 13.21 -29.35
N ALA A 32 -16.79 14.23 -29.49
CA ALA A 32 -15.31 14.09 -29.33
C ALA A 32 -14.88 13.65 -27.91
N PHE A 33 -15.84 13.33 -27.06
CA PHE A 33 -15.65 12.84 -25.72
C PHE A 33 -14.82 11.55 -25.62
N GLY A 34 -14.78 10.71 -26.64
CA GLY A 34 -14.01 9.47 -26.64
C GLY A 34 -12.50 9.68 -26.52
N ARG A 35 -11.99 10.79 -27.06
CA ARG A 35 -10.54 11.10 -26.97
C ARG A 35 -10.14 11.64 -25.58
N TRP A 36 -10.99 12.45 -24.98
CA TRP A 36 -10.76 12.98 -23.63
C TRP A 36 -10.95 11.92 -22.56
N GLY A 37 -11.89 10.99 -22.75
CA GLY A 37 -12.08 9.85 -21.84
C GLY A 37 -10.88 8.90 -21.83
N ALA A 38 -10.24 8.66 -22.96
CA ALA A 38 -9.04 7.84 -23.04
C ALA A 38 -7.84 8.50 -22.34
N ILE A 39 -7.69 9.82 -22.43
CA ILE A 39 -6.63 10.57 -21.73
C ILE A 39 -6.87 10.56 -20.21
N ALA A 40 -8.11 10.76 -19.77
CA ALA A 40 -8.45 10.69 -18.35
C ALA A 40 -8.22 9.29 -17.76
N ALA A 41 -8.59 8.23 -18.48
CA ALA A 41 -8.33 6.85 -18.06
C ALA A 41 -6.83 6.53 -18.00
N ALA A 42 -6.04 7.01 -18.95
CA ALA A 42 -4.59 6.84 -18.95
C ALA A 42 -3.92 7.59 -17.77
N LEU A 43 -4.38 8.80 -17.47
CA LEU A 43 -3.89 9.56 -16.31
C LEU A 43 -4.26 8.89 -15.00
N LEU A 44 -5.48 8.35 -14.86
CA LEU A 44 -5.89 7.60 -13.67
C LEU A 44 -5.09 6.30 -13.50
N LEU A 45 -4.77 5.60 -14.60
CA LEU A 45 -3.90 4.43 -14.56
C LEU A 45 -2.47 4.78 -14.15
N VAL A 46 -1.87 5.82 -14.71
CA VAL A 46 -0.52 6.28 -14.37
C VAL A 46 -0.47 6.77 -12.92
N PHE A 47 -1.48 7.53 -12.46
CA PHE A 47 -1.58 7.96 -11.07
C PHE A 47 -1.81 6.78 -10.12
N GLY A 48 -2.71 5.86 -10.46
CA GLY A 48 -2.96 4.64 -9.67
C GLY A 48 -1.72 3.77 -9.53
N ILE A 49 -0.97 3.58 -10.62
CA ILE A 49 0.28 2.82 -10.60
C ILE A 49 1.36 3.55 -9.81
N SER A 50 1.49 4.88 -9.93
CA SER A 50 2.50 5.64 -9.18
C SER A 50 2.21 5.66 -7.67
N VAL A 51 0.93 5.71 -7.26
CA VAL A 51 0.54 5.59 -5.84
C VAL A 51 0.84 4.19 -5.32
N LEU A 52 0.54 3.14 -6.08
CA LEU A 52 0.90 1.76 -5.73
C LEU A 52 2.42 1.56 -5.66
N TRP A 53 3.20 2.20 -6.54
CA TRP A 53 4.66 2.14 -6.50
C TRP A 53 5.27 2.95 -5.35
N GLN A 54 4.66 4.05 -4.96
CA GLN A 54 5.07 4.79 -3.76
C GLN A 54 4.78 4.03 -2.47
N GLN A 55 3.71 3.25 -2.42
CA GLN A 55 3.39 2.35 -1.30
C GLN A 55 4.26 1.09 -1.27
N SER A 56 4.88 0.71 -2.39
CA SER A 56 5.77 -0.45 -2.51
C SER A 56 7.23 -0.16 -2.12
N GLY A 57 7.49 0.90 -1.36
CA GLY A 57 8.77 1.05 -0.68
C GLY A 57 9.01 -0.22 0.12
N THR A 58 10.01 -1.04 -0.28
CA THR A 58 10.30 -2.32 0.38
C THR A 58 10.66 -2.06 1.84
N LEU A 59 9.65 -2.15 2.69
CA LEU A 59 9.84 -2.16 4.14
C LEU A 59 10.62 -3.41 4.50
N ARG A 60 11.75 -3.21 5.17
CA ARG A 60 12.59 -4.29 5.67
C ARG A 60 12.62 -4.21 7.17
N LEU A 61 12.27 -5.31 7.80
CA LEU A 61 12.39 -5.49 9.24
C LEU A 61 13.65 -6.31 9.51
N SER A 62 14.45 -5.90 10.46
CA SER A 62 15.67 -6.60 10.87
C SER A 62 15.77 -6.70 12.40
N VAL A 63 16.46 -7.73 12.86
CA VAL A 63 16.93 -7.87 14.24
C VAL A 63 18.43 -7.65 14.21
N GLY A 64 18.89 -6.57 14.83
CA GLY A 64 20.26 -6.13 14.65
C GLY A 64 20.58 -5.91 13.17
N GLU A 65 21.59 -6.59 12.64
CA GLU A 65 21.99 -6.50 11.22
C GLU A 65 21.27 -7.52 10.31
N THR A 66 20.54 -8.47 10.88
CA THR A 66 19.93 -9.57 10.12
C THR A 66 18.51 -9.22 9.68
N ILE A 67 18.27 -9.22 8.36
CA ILE A 67 16.93 -8.99 7.79
C ILE A 67 16.05 -10.21 8.04
N ILE A 68 14.84 -9.96 8.55
CA ILE A 68 13.85 -11.01 8.79
C ILE A 68 13.26 -11.45 7.44
N GLY A 69 13.49 -12.73 7.11
CA GLY A 69 13.00 -13.40 5.91
C GLY A 69 12.13 -14.60 6.24
N SER A 70 12.05 -15.53 5.30
CA SER A 70 11.39 -16.83 5.50
C SER A 70 12.17 -17.77 6.40
N GLN A 71 13.46 -17.52 6.59
CA GLN A 71 14.28 -18.27 7.55
C GLN A 71 14.16 -17.67 8.94
N PRO A 72 14.06 -18.51 9.99
CA PRO A 72 13.98 -18.04 11.36
C PRO A 72 15.31 -17.38 11.80
N VAL A 73 15.20 -16.21 12.41
CA VAL A 73 16.32 -15.42 12.94
C VAL A 73 16.16 -15.32 14.46
N PRO A 74 17.22 -15.46 15.26
CA PRO A 74 17.13 -15.23 16.69
C PRO A 74 16.62 -13.82 17.01
N ALA A 75 15.55 -13.74 17.80
CA ALA A 75 14.88 -12.48 18.12
C ALA A 75 15.61 -11.66 19.19
N ILE A 76 16.48 -12.29 19.95
CA ILE A 76 17.25 -11.67 21.03
C ILE A 76 18.73 -11.79 20.69
N THR A 77 19.31 -10.68 20.31
CA THR A 77 20.75 -10.52 20.27
C THR A 77 21.09 -9.68 21.49
N GLU A 78 21.73 -10.26 22.48
CA GLU A 78 22.23 -9.67 23.74
C GLU A 78 21.43 -8.49 24.33
N ALA A 79 21.15 -8.53 25.61
CA ALA A 79 20.45 -7.49 26.35
C ALA A 79 21.06 -6.10 26.04
N VAL A 80 20.30 -5.26 25.32
CA VAL A 80 20.66 -3.85 25.16
C VAL A 80 20.81 -3.25 26.56
N PRO A 81 21.96 -2.69 26.94
CA PRO A 81 22.14 -2.10 28.25
C PRO A 81 21.14 -0.94 28.39
N ARG A 82 20.20 -1.10 29.31
CA ARG A 82 19.22 -0.05 29.62
C ARG A 82 19.95 1.13 30.21
N THR A 83 19.77 2.29 29.61
CA THR A 83 20.11 3.56 30.29
C THR A 83 19.21 3.68 31.49
N ALA A 84 19.79 3.90 32.68
CA ALA A 84 19.13 3.87 33.97
C ALA A 84 18.01 4.92 34.23
N ALA A 85 17.56 5.61 33.19
CA ALA A 85 16.60 6.74 33.27
C ALA A 85 15.14 6.37 32.88
N GLU A 86 14.87 5.15 32.41
CA GLU A 86 13.49 4.78 32.06
C GLU A 86 12.83 3.96 33.17
N PRO A 87 11.62 4.38 33.64
CA PRO A 87 10.86 3.57 34.58
C PRO A 87 10.57 2.22 33.94
N ALA A 88 11.02 1.13 34.56
CA ALA A 88 10.72 -0.23 34.17
C ALA A 88 9.20 -0.46 34.30
N LEU A 89 8.45 -0.19 33.24
CA LEU A 89 7.01 -0.46 33.16
C LEU A 89 6.70 -1.95 33.02
N TYR A 90 7.72 -2.76 32.69
CA TYR A 90 7.59 -4.20 32.53
C TYR A 90 8.36 -4.93 33.62
N THR A 91 7.61 -5.59 34.46
CA THR A 91 8.04 -6.48 35.55
C THR A 91 8.88 -7.64 35.00
N LEU A 92 9.72 -8.21 35.88
CA LEU A 92 10.40 -9.49 35.68
C LEU A 92 9.53 -10.50 34.92
N GLY A 93 9.90 -10.82 33.66
CA GLY A 93 9.20 -11.80 32.83
C GLY A 93 8.68 -11.29 31.49
N SER A 94 8.94 -10.04 31.09
CA SER A 94 8.61 -9.58 29.74
C SER A 94 9.71 -9.92 28.74
N LEU A 95 9.32 -10.32 27.54
CA LEU A 95 10.20 -10.51 26.40
C LEU A 95 10.22 -9.21 25.59
N GLU A 96 11.38 -8.59 25.45
CA GLU A 96 11.58 -7.40 24.65
C GLU A 96 12.35 -7.76 23.37
N VAL A 97 11.76 -7.50 22.21
CA VAL A 97 12.35 -7.79 20.90
C VAL A 97 12.68 -6.46 20.21
N PRO A 98 13.96 -6.09 20.16
CA PRO A 98 14.38 -4.89 19.42
C PRO A 98 14.40 -5.17 17.93
N LEU A 99 13.69 -4.36 17.16
CA LEU A 99 13.57 -4.46 15.72
C LEU A 99 13.98 -3.14 15.09
N THR A 100 14.59 -3.20 13.93
CA THR A 100 14.85 -2.02 13.10
C THR A 100 14.00 -2.09 11.85
N LEU A 101 13.19 -1.06 11.64
CA LEU A 101 12.41 -0.86 10.44
C LEU A 101 13.16 0.06 9.51
N SER A 102 13.48 -0.40 8.32
CA SER A 102 14.16 0.38 7.29
C SER A 102 13.34 0.37 6.01
N GLY A 103 13.36 1.50 5.28
CA GLY A 103 12.62 1.66 4.04
C GLY A 103 12.17 3.11 3.84
N ARG A 104 11.57 3.36 2.69
CA ARG A 104 10.95 4.65 2.35
C ARG A 104 9.44 4.45 2.28
N GLY A 105 8.70 5.45 2.72
CA GLY A 105 7.24 5.44 2.69
C GLY A 105 6.61 5.30 4.09
N GLU A 106 5.30 5.27 4.10
CA GLU A 106 4.50 5.10 5.31
C GLU A 106 4.45 3.63 5.72
N TRP A 107 4.39 3.40 7.01
CA TRP A 107 4.24 2.06 7.57
C TRP A 107 3.20 2.05 8.69
N GLN A 108 2.58 0.91 8.85
CA GLN A 108 1.70 0.58 9.94
C GLN A 108 2.16 -0.74 10.55
N LEU A 109 2.32 -0.77 11.85
CA LEU A 109 2.67 -1.96 12.63
C LEU A 109 1.51 -2.30 13.56
N SER A 110 1.15 -3.56 13.65
CA SER A 110 0.20 -4.05 14.64
C SER A 110 0.66 -5.37 15.23
N THR A 111 0.31 -5.63 16.48
CA THR A 111 0.59 -6.89 17.16
C THR A 111 -0.67 -7.43 17.82
N ASP A 112 -0.85 -8.76 17.78
CA ASP A 112 -1.96 -9.45 18.44
C ASP A 112 -1.72 -9.58 19.94
N ASP A 113 -0.44 -9.62 20.33
CA ASP A 113 -0.02 -9.77 21.73
C ASP A 113 1.15 -8.82 22.05
N GLY A 114 1.02 -8.13 23.17
CA GLY A 114 2.02 -7.18 23.63
C GLY A 114 1.81 -5.77 23.07
N GLU A 115 2.84 -4.96 23.19
CA GLU A 115 2.82 -3.55 22.83
C GLU A 115 4.08 -3.16 22.07
N LEU A 116 3.95 -2.14 21.24
CA LEU A 116 5.00 -1.58 20.43
C LEU A 116 5.36 -0.19 20.91
N ARG A 117 6.64 0.11 20.93
CA ARG A 117 7.18 1.46 21.14
C ARG A 117 8.12 1.80 20.00
N ILE A 118 7.94 2.95 19.42
CA ILE A 118 8.72 3.42 18.28
C ILE A 118 9.68 4.50 18.75
N THR A 119 10.93 4.40 18.32
CA THR A 119 11.93 5.45 18.46
C THR A 119 12.39 5.91 17.09
N GLN A 120 12.20 7.20 16.81
CA GLN A 120 12.61 7.81 15.54
C GLN A 120 13.34 9.12 15.82
N GLY A 121 14.67 9.11 15.65
CA GLY A 121 15.52 10.20 16.12
C GLY A 121 15.36 10.39 17.63
N ASP A 122 15.03 11.60 18.05
CA ASP A 122 14.81 11.95 19.47
C ASP A 122 13.37 11.74 19.94
N THR A 123 12.48 11.29 19.04
CA THR A 123 11.07 11.10 19.36
C THR A 123 10.79 9.65 19.73
N VAL A 124 10.12 9.46 20.87
CA VAL A 124 9.71 8.14 21.37
C VAL A 124 8.19 8.14 21.50
N SER A 125 7.52 7.14 20.88
CA SER A 125 6.06 7.00 20.96
C SER A 125 5.62 6.44 22.31
N ALA A 126 4.34 6.61 22.64
CA ALA A 126 3.71 5.84 23.70
C ALA A 126 3.60 4.36 23.31
N TRP A 127 3.47 3.49 24.31
CA TRP A 127 3.19 2.08 24.09
C TRP A 127 1.79 1.87 23.50
N SER A 128 1.68 1.03 22.47
CA SER A 128 0.40 0.70 21.83
C SER A 128 0.51 -0.61 21.06
N SER A 129 -0.59 -1.34 20.92
CA SER A 129 -0.67 -2.51 20.04
C SER A 129 -0.64 -2.17 18.55
N THR A 130 -0.83 -0.89 18.21
CA THR A 130 -0.76 -0.40 16.82
C THR A 130 0.01 0.90 16.77
N GLN A 131 0.95 0.98 15.82
CA GLN A 131 1.78 2.15 15.57
C GLN A 131 1.80 2.44 14.06
N GLN A 132 1.92 3.72 13.72
CA GLN A 132 2.04 4.16 12.32
C GLN A 132 3.05 5.29 12.20
N GLY A 133 3.68 5.37 11.03
CA GLY A 133 4.68 6.41 10.78
C GLY A 133 5.27 6.31 9.39
N GLY A 134 6.41 6.94 9.17
CA GLY A 134 7.12 6.94 7.90
C GLY A 134 8.63 6.94 8.08
N GLY A 135 9.34 6.32 7.13
CA GLY A 135 10.79 6.24 7.15
C GLY A 135 11.35 5.20 8.12
N ALA A 136 12.65 5.28 8.36
CA ALA A 136 13.37 4.35 9.24
C ALA A 136 13.12 4.66 10.71
N CYS A 137 12.96 3.62 11.53
CA CYS A 137 12.80 3.74 12.97
C CYS A 137 13.25 2.47 13.70
N THR A 138 13.45 2.59 15.00
CA THR A 138 13.62 1.44 15.90
C THR A 138 12.28 1.12 16.55
N VAL A 139 11.94 -0.16 16.59
CA VAL A 139 10.72 -0.70 17.19
C VAL A 139 11.12 -1.58 18.35
N LEU A 140 10.58 -1.32 19.51
CA LEU A 140 10.69 -2.24 20.66
C LEU A 140 9.34 -2.93 20.82
N TRP A 141 9.31 -4.24 20.63
CA TRP A 141 8.13 -5.08 20.82
C TRP A 141 8.21 -5.79 22.16
N ALA A 142 7.36 -5.41 23.09
CA ALA A 142 7.31 -5.97 24.43
C ALA A 142 6.14 -6.93 24.58
N ILE A 143 6.42 -8.16 24.94
CA ILE A 143 5.43 -9.22 25.16
C ILE A 143 5.44 -9.55 26.65
N PRO A 144 4.36 -9.22 27.37
CA PRO A 144 4.26 -9.57 28.80
C PRO A 144 4.06 -11.07 28.96
N GLN A 145 4.80 -11.66 29.89
CA GLN A 145 4.68 -13.08 30.26
C GLN A 145 4.67 -14.05 29.06
N PRO A 146 5.76 -14.10 28.26
CA PRO A 146 5.82 -14.95 27.09
C PRO A 146 5.73 -16.43 27.50
N MET A 147 4.91 -17.19 26.78
CA MET A 147 4.68 -18.60 27.03
C MET A 147 5.40 -19.47 26.01
N ALA A 148 6.11 -20.49 26.46
CA ALA A 148 6.71 -21.50 25.58
C ALA A 148 5.62 -22.18 24.74
N GLY A 149 5.91 -22.41 23.46
CA GLY A 149 4.96 -23.04 22.54
C GLY A 149 3.90 -22.10 21.96
N LYS A 150 3.75 -20.88 22.46
CA LYS A 150 2.87 -19.86 21.87
C LYS A 150 3.62 -19.10 20.77
N ALA A 151 2.94 -18.87 19.65
CA ALA A 151 3.40 -18.01 18.57
C ALA A 151 2.76 -16.61 18.70
N TYR A 152 3.59 -15.59 18.61
CA TYR A 152 3.21 -14.18 18.66
C TYR A 152 3.31 -13.56 17.28
N ARG A 153 2.41 -12.65 16.94
CA ARG A 153 2.34 -12.07 15.59
C ARG A 153 2.58 -10.57 15.62
N LEU A 154 3.42 -10.14 14.70
CA LEU A 154 3.64 -8.73 14.37
C LEU A 154 3.35 -8.55 12.90
N THR A 155 2.52 -7.57 12.55
CA THR A 155 2.08 -7.34 11.17
C THR A 155 2.52 -5.94 10.70
N PRO A 156 3.68 -5.82 10.03
CA PRO A 156 4.07 -4.63 9.31
C PRO A 156 3.40 -4.62 7.93
N ASN A 157 2.57 -3.60 7.64
CA ASN A 157 1.96 -3.38 6.32
C ASN A 157 1.41 -4.67 5.67
N ALA A 158 0.51 -5.37 6.26
CA ALA A 158 -0.07 -6.62 5.73
C ALA A 158 0.90 -7.81 5.57
N GLN A 159 2.17 -7.69 5.98
CA GLN A 159 3.09 -8.82 6.07
C GLN A 159 3.07 -9.35 7.51
N THR A 160 2.83 -10.61 7.71
CA THR A 160 2.84 -11.18 9.06
C THR A 160 4.23 -11.75 9.38
N MET A 161 4.75 -11.36 10.54
CA MET A 161 5.94 -11.96 11.16
C MET A 161 5.49 -12.80 12.35
N THR A 162 6.12 -13.93 12.54
CA THR A 162 5.82 -14.83 13.66
C THR A 162 7.04 -14.98 14.54
N LEU A 163 6.86 -14.75 15.83
CA LEU A 163 7.84 -14.98 16.87
C LEU A 163 7.43 -16.23 17.65
N SER A 164 8.30 -17.20 17.74
CA SER A 164 8.07 -18.46 18.47
C SER A 164 9.36 -18.98 19.10
N GLN A 165 9.23 -19.78 20.11
CA GLN A 165 10.37 -20.42 20.74
C GLN A 165 10.70 -21.73 20.03
N ASN A 166 11.98 -21.97 19.71
CA ASN A 166 12.44 -23.24 19.15
C ASN A 166 12.62 -24.31 20.26
N GLU A 167 12.98 -25.54 19.85
CA GLU A 167 13.20 -26.66 20.76
C GLU A 167 14.33 -26.40 21.81
N GLN A 168 15.25 -25.51 21.47
CA GLN A 168 16.35 -25.11 22.38
C GLN A 168 15.96 -23.98 23.33
N GLY A 169 14.71 -23.52 23.30
CA GLY A 169 14.23 -22.42 24.13
C GLY A 169 14.60 -21.01 23.63
N VAL A 170 15.14 -20.91 22.42
CA VAL A 170 15.53 -19.62 21.82
C VAL A 170 14.34 -19.02 21.06
N TRP A 171 14.07 -17.76 21.29
CA TRP A 171 13.03 -17.03 20.54
C TRP A 171 13.49 -16.71 19.12
N MET A 172 12.72 -17.15 18.16
CA MET A 172 13.00 -17.01 16.72
C MET A 172 11.89 -16.21 16.06
N ILE A 173 12.27 -15.28 15.21
CA ILE A 173 11.33 -14.50 14.40
C ILE A 173 11.52 -14.82 12.92
N GLN A 174 10.42 -14.97 12.20
CA GLN A 174 10.40 -15.25 10.77
C GLN A 174 9.17 -14.63 10.10
N LYS A 175 9.24 -14.43 8.79
CA LYS A 175 8.07 -14.06 7.99
C LYS A 175 7.14 -15.27 7.90
N ALA A 176 5.85 -15.07 8.20
CA ALA A 176 4.84 -16.10 7.95
C ALA A 176 4.67 -16.32 6.45
N SER A 177 4.55 -17.58 6.06
CA SER A 177 4.31 -17.99 4.67
C SER A 177 2.87 -17.74 4.26
#